data_1d58a50bd477a0922191da5b19bfa0e3
#
_entry.id   1d58a50bd477a0922191da5b19bfa0e3
#
_cell.length_a   1.000
_cell.length_b   1.000
_cell.length_c   1.000
_cell.angle_alpha   90.00
_cell.angle_beta   90.00
_cell.angle_gamma   90.00
#
_symmetry.space_group_name_H-M   'P 1'
#
loop_
_entity.id
_entity.type
_entity.pdbx_description
1 polymer ?
#
loop_
_entity_poly.entity_id
_entity_poly.type
_entity_poly.pdbx_seq_one_letter_code
_entity_poly.pdbx_strand_id
1 'polypeptide(L)'
;MTWNEQFLDLFRRCLEKYKNGDQDFKNYYRKTDLDFLASIGYKPRELFDFVEDLGSEGVPAESTALLIAAVRRDYFNVVQNGVKSDKEISADDIPTKKEELDGKAYLPRIIAKARAKLAGELHPNLMFSCGGDRAFLGEHGNIHPADFLRHVWACGEDEMKIADFVKSEE
;
A
#
# COMPACT_ATOMS: atom_id res chain seq x y z
N MET A 1 -10.31 8.37 20.55
CA MET A 1 -10.37 7.90 19.16
C MET A 1 -9.17 6.98 18.92
N THR A 2 -9.42 5.76 18.49
CA THR A 2 -8.38 4.79 18.14
C THR A 2 -7.68 5.19 16.83
N TRP A 3 -6.51 4.63 16.54
CA TRP A 3 -5.78 4.97 15.32
C TRP A 3 -6.58 4.65 14.04
N ASN A 4 -7.35 3.56 14.04
CA ASN A 4 -8.18 3.18 12.89
C ASN A 4 -9.37 4.12 12.70
N GLU A 5 -9.98 4.60 13.76
CA GLU A 5 -11.01 5.65 13.69
C GLU A 5 -10.43 6.96 13.17
N GLN A 6 -9.24 7.36 13.61
CA GLN A 6 -8.53 8.53 13.09
C GLN A 6 -8.19 8.38 11.60
N PHE A 7 -7.75 7.19 11.18
CA PHE A 7 -7.45 6.91 9.77
C PHE A 7 -8.69 7.05 8.90
N LEU A 8 -9.80 6.44 9.30
CA LEU A 8 -11.05 6.51 8.54
C LEU A 8 -11.64 7.92 8.50
N ASP A 9 -11.59 8.66 9.61
CA ASP A 9 -12.02 10.06 9.64
C ASP A 9 -11.20 10.91 8.67
N LEU A 10 -9.87 10.79 8.72
CA LEU A 10 -8.98 11.50 7.81
C LEU A 10 -9.23 11.10 6.35
N PHE A 11 -9.34 9.80 6.06
CA PHE A 11 -9.60 9.27 4.73
C PHE A 11 -10.88 9.84 4.13
N ARG A 12 -11.98 9.82 4.89
CA ARG A 12 -13.28 10.33 4.46
C ARG A 12 -13.27 11.85 4.22
N ARG A 13 -12.57 12.61 5.06
CA ARG A 13 -12.39 14.06 4.84
C ARG A 13 -11.60 14.34 3.55
N CYS A 14 -10.55 13.57 3.27
CA CYS A 14 -9.80 13.70 2.03
C CYS A 14 -10.63 13.30 0.81
N LEU A 15 -11.40 12.22 0.91
CA LEU A 15 -12.29 11.75 -0.17
C LEU A 15 -13.36 12.80 -0.50
N GLU A 16 -13.92 13.46 0.50
CA GLU A 16 -14.89 14.54 0.30
C GLU A 16 -14.26 15.71 -0.47
N LYS A 17 -13.05 16.14 -0.10
CA LYS A 17 -12.31 17.17 -0.83
C LYS A 17 -12.07 16.79 -2.29
N TYR A 18 -11.61 15.56 -2.53
CA TYR A 18 -11.38 15.05 -3.88
C TYR A 18 -12.68 15.07 -4.72
N LYS A 19 -13.78 14.57 -4.17
CA LYS A 19 -15.10 14.56 -4.84
C LYS A 19 -15.64 15.95 -5.12
N ASN A 20 -15.26 16.94 -4.31
CA ASN A 20 -15.61 18.36 -4.53
C ASN A 20 -14.68 19.07 -5.53
N GLY A 21 -13.77 18.35 -6.17
CA GLY A 21 -12.91 18.85 -7.24
C GLY A 21 -11.53 19.35 -6.80
N ASP A 22 -11.20 19.32 -5.52
CA ASP A 22 -9.83 19.61 -5.05
C ASP A 22 -8.95 18.37 -5.23
N GLN A 23 -8.07 18.39 -6.24
CA GLN A 23 -7.14 17.30 -6.53
C GLN A 23 -5.72 17.57 -6.01
N ASP A 24 -5.48 18.70 -5.37
CA ASP A 24 -4.19 19.00 -4.76
C ASP A 24 -4.14 18.50 -3.31
N PHE A 25 -3.71 17.25 -3.15
CA PHE A 25 -3.64 16.61 -1.82
C PHE A 25 -2.75 17.36 -0.82
N LYS A 26 -1.84 18.22 -1.28
CA LYS A 26 -1.00 19.04 -0.39
C LYS A 26 -1.82 19.97 0.52
N ASN A 27 -3.04 20.32 0.08
CA ASN A 27 -3.98 21.16 0.83
C ASN A 27 -4.90 20.37 1.77
N TYR A 28 -4.80 19.03 1.79
CA TYR A 28 -5.75 18.19 2.53
C TYR A 28 -5.46 18.12 4.03
N TYR A 29 -4.17 18.19 4.39
CA TYR A 29 -3.70 17.78 5.71
C TYR A 29 -3.44 18.97 6.62
N ARG A 30 -3.98 18.90 7.83
CA ARG A 30 -3.60 19.75 8.95
C ARG A 30 -2.29 19.22 9.54
N LYS A 31 -1.63 20.01 10.37
CA LYS A 31 -0.44 19.55 11.10
C LYS A 31 -0.72 18.28 11.91
N THR A 32 -1.87 18.24 12.59
CA THR A 32 -2.28 17.05 13.37
C THR A 32 -2.49 15.81 12.50
N ASP A 33 -2.95 15.97 11.27
CA ASP A 33 -3.11 14.85 10.32
C ASP A 33 -1.75 14.32 9.87
N LEU A 34 -0.79 15.22 9.61
CA LEU A 34 0.58 14.84 9.25
C LEU A 34 1.30 14.14 10.41
N ASP A 35 1.14 14.65 11.63
CA ASP A 35 1.69 14.02 12.84
C ASP A 35 1.09 12.61 13.05
N PHE A 36 -0.21 12.46 12.82
CA PHE A 36 -0.88 11.16 12.88
C PHE A 36 -0.35 10.19 11.82
N LEU A 37 -0.28 10.60 10.54
CA LEU A 37 0.25 9.75 9.47
C LEU A 37 1.70 9.34 9.77
N ALA A 38 2.52 10.26 10.24
CA ALA A 38 3.89 9.96 10.64
C ALA A 38 3.95 8.92 11.77
N SER A 39 3.02 8.96 12.72
CA SER A 39 2.97 8.02 13.86
C SER A 39 2.63 6.59 13.46
N ILE A 40 1.99 6.40 12.32
CA ILE A 40 1.68 5.08 11.75
C ILE A 40 2.60 4.69 10.59
N GLY A 41 3.67 5.45 10.35
CA GLY A 41 4.63 5.20 9.29
C GLY A 41 4.12 5.47 7.88
N TYR A 42 3.08 6.28 7.73
CA TYR A 42 2.42 6.58 6.46
C TYR A 42 2.86 7.92 5.89
N LYS A 43 2.98 7.99 4.55
CA LYS A 43 3.19 9.26 3.84
C LYS A 43 1.85 9.83 3.40
N PRO A 44 1.68 11.18 3.36
CA PRO A 44 0.45 11.81 2.86
C PRO A 44 0.04 11.37 1.45
N ARG A 45 1.02 11.17 0.56
CA ARG A 45 0.79 10.69 -0.81
C ARG A 45 0.21 9.29 -0.84
N GLU A 46 0.65 8.40 0.04
CA GLU A 46 0.14 7.02 0.09
C GLU A 46 -1.34 6.96 0.46
N LEU A 47 -1.80 7.82 1.37
CA LEU A 47 -3.22 7.93 1.69
C LEU A 47 -3.99 8.53 0.51
N PHE A 48 -3.45 9.56 -0.14
CA PHE A 48 -4.07 10.19 -1.30
C PHE A 48 -4.25 9.22 -2.47
N ASP A 49 -3.30 8.34 -2.73
CA ASP A 49 -3.41 7.35 -3.82
C ASP A 49 -4.69 6.50 -3.68
N PHE A 50 -5.05 6.08 -2.46
CA PHE A 50 -6.30 5.36 -2.22
C PHE A 50 -7.54 6.26 -2.30
N VAL A 51 -7.43 7.51 -1.87
CA VAL A 51 -8.50 8.51 -2.00
C VAL A 51 -8.80 8.78 -3.47
N GLU A 52 -7.77 8.97 -4.28
CA GLU A 52 -7.87 9.21 -5.72
C GLU A 52 -8.52 8.02 -6.44
N ASP A 53 -8.03 6.81 -6.20
CA ASP A 53 -8.57 5.60 -6.82
C ASP A 53 -10.05 5.38 -6.43
N LEU A 54 -10.38 5.49 -5.15
CA LEU A 54 -11.77 5.35 -4.70
C LEU A 54 -12.67 6.46 -5.26
N GLY A 55 -12.18 7.70 -5.29
CA GLY A 55 -12.93 8.85 -5.78
C GLY A 55 -13.18 8.81 -7.28
N SER A 56 -12.22 8.33 -8.08
CA SER A 56 -12.30 8.28 -9.54
C SER A 56 -12.85 6.98 -10.09
N GLU A 57 -12.51 5.84 -9.49
CA GLU A 57 -12.82 4.50 -10.00
C GLU A 57 -13.85 3.74 -9.15
N GLY A 58 -14.13 4.20 -7.93
CA GLY A 58 -15.01 3.52 -6.98
C GLY A 58 -14.37 2.33 -6.26
N VAL A 59 -13.07 2.10 -6.44
CA VAL A 59 -12.28 1.02 -5.84
C VAL A 59 -10.85 1.50 -5.59
N PRO A 60 -10.13 0.93 -4.61
CA PRO A 60 -10.61 -0.04 -3.62
C PRO A 60 -11.46 0.61 -2.53
N ALA A 61 -12.20 -0.19 -1.78
CA ALA A 61 -12.98 0.32 -0.63
C ALA A 61 -12.07 0.90 0.47
N GLU A 62 -12.61 1.80 1.28
CA GLU A 62 -11.87 2.40 2.42
C GLU A 62 -11.36 1.35 3.42
N SER A 63 -12.07 0.23 3.55
CA SER A 63 -11.63 -0.90 4.38
C SER A 63 -10.34 -1.55 3.87
N THR A 64 -10.15 -1.62 2.56
CA THR A 64 -8.89 -2.10 1.97
C THR A 64 -7.74 -1.17 2.30
N ALA A 65 -7.93 0.14 2.15
CA ALA A 65 -6.92 1.13 2.53
C ALA A 65 -6.56 1.03 4.02
N LEU A 66 -7.56 0.88 4.90
CA LEU A 66 -7.36 0.71 6.34
C LEU A 66 -6.55 -0.56 6.67
N LEU A 67 -6.91 -1.71 6.06
CA LEU A 67 -6.22 -2.97 6.33
C LEU A 67 -4.75 -2.93 5.86
N ILE A 68 -4.47 -2.29 4.73
CA ILE A 68 -3.09 -2.08 4.26
C ILE A 68 -2.33 -1.16 5.22
N ALA A 69 -2.97 -0.09 5.69
CA ALA A 69 -2.37 0.82 6.68
C ALA A 69 -2.07 0.10 8.00
N ALA A 70 -2.93 -0.85 8.42
CA ALA A 70 -2.70 -1.66 9.61
C ALA A 70 -1.41 -2.49 9.50
N VAL A 71 -1.20 -3.16 8.38
CA VAL A 71 0.02 -3.96 8.15
C VAL A 71 1.26 -3.06 8.12
N ARG A 72 1.20 -1.92 7.44
CA ARG A 72 2.31 -0.95 7.40
C ARG A 72 2.64 -0.41 8.79
N ARG A 73 1.62 -0.04 9.57
CA ARG A 73 1.78 0.44 10.95
C ARG A 73 2.46 -0.60 11.84
N ASP A 74 2.03 -1.86 11.74
CA ASP A 74 2.60 -2.93 12.54
C ASP A 74 4.07 -3.16 12.16
N TYR A 75 4.40 -3.18 10.88
CA TYR A 75 5.78 -3.27 10.41
C TYR A 75 6.63 -2.08 10.92
N PHE A 76 6.10 -0.87 10.82
CA PHE A 76 6.76 0.35 11.31
C PHE A 76 7.11 0.27 12.80
N ASN A 77 6.17 -0.21 13.60
CA ASN A 77 6.37 -0.33 15.04
C ASN A 77 7.26 -1.52 15.43
N VAL A 78 7.01 -2.69 14.84
CA VAL A 78 7.66 -3.95 15.26
C VAL A 78 9.03 -4.13 14.65
N VAL A 79 9.19 -3.83 13.35
CA VAL A 79 10.44 -4.05 12.61
C VAL A 79 11.31 -2.80 12.63
N GLN A 80 10.71 -1.64 12.38
CA GLN A 80 11.45 -0.37 12.27
C GLN A 80 11.54 0.40 13.60
N ASN A 81 10.91 -0.09 14.67
CA ASN A 81 10.89 0.56 15.99
C ASN A 81 10.46 2.04 15.93
N GLY A 82 9.52 2.36 15.05
CA GLY A 82 9.02 3.73 14.85
C GLY A 82 10.01 4.67 14.12
N VAL A 83 11.06 4.14 13.51
CA VAL A 83 12.07 4.93 12.78
C VAL A 83 11.83 4.82 11.28
N LYS A 84 11.69 5.96 10.61
CA LYS A 84 11.50 6.02 9.15
C LYS A 84 12.76 5.58 8.41
N SER A 85 12.57 4.87 7.29
CA SER A 85 13.64 4.65 6.31
C SER A 85 13.95 5.94 5.55
N ASP A 86 15.23 6.16 5.24
CA ASP A 86 15.70 7.24 4.38
C ASP A 86 15.76 6.85 2.90
N LYS A 87 15.45 5.59 2.57
CA LYS A 87 15.45 5.09 1.19
C LYS A 87 14.16 5.42 0.48
N GLU A 88 14.25 5.58 -0.83
CA GLU A 88 13.12 5.75 -1.72
C GLU A 88 13.35 4.93 -2.99
N ILE A 89 12.35 4.13 -3.39
CA ILE A 89 12.41 3.20 -4.52
C ILE A 89 11.38 3.64 -5.55
N SER A 90 11.84 3.92 -6.77
CA SER A 90 11.01 4.31 -7.90
C SER A 90 10.62 3.12 -8.78
N ALA A 91 9.75 3.38 -9.75
CA ALA A 91 9.33 2.36 -10.73
C ALA A 91 10.50 1.82 -11.57
N ASP A 92 11.58 2.60 -11.73
CA ASP A 92 12.77 2.19 -12.49
C ASP A 92 13.69 1.26 -11.68
N ASP A 93 13.51 1.21 -10.36
CA ASP A 93 14.33 0.41 -9.44
C ASP A 93 13.75 -0.99 -9.19
N ILE A 94 12.58 -1.31 -9.73
CA ILE A 94 11.87 -2.57 -9.47
C ILE A 94 11.70 -3.39 -10.76
N PRO A 95 11.43 -4.71 -10.64
CA PRO A 95 11.18 -5.56 -11.80
C PRO A 95 10.11 -5.02 -12.74
N THR A 96 10.27 -5.29 -14.04
CA THR A 96 9.28 -4.91 -15.06
C THR A 96 8.01 -5.74 -14.92
N LYS A 97 6.94 -5.30 -15.59
CA LYS A 97 5.66 -6.02 -15.60
C LYS A 97 5.72 -7.39 -16.26
N LYS A 98 6.78 -7.65 -17.06
CA LYS A 98 6.94 -8.90 -17.81
C LYS A 98 7.83 -9.93 -17.11
N GLU A 99 8.58 -9.51 -16.10
CA GLU A 99 9.42 -10.44 -15.34
C GLU A 99 8.54 -11.44 -14.57
N GLU A 100 9.04 -12.68 -14.52
CA GLU A 100 8.30 -13.81 -13.98
C GLU A 100 9.00 -14.43 -12.77
N LEU A 101 8.20 -14.96 -11.86
CA LEU A 101 8.62 -15.85 -10.79
C LEU A 101 7.66 -17.04 -10.75
N ASP A 102 8.20 -18.25 -10.81
CA ASP A 102 7.42 -19.51 -10.86
C ASP A 102 6.34 -19.48 -11.97
N GLY A 103 6.70 -18.95 -13.15
CA GLY A 103 5.82 -18.83 -14.32
C GLY A 103 4.74 -17.74 -14.21
N LYS A 104 4.77 -16.91 -13.17
CA LYS A 104 3.80 -15.82 -12.97
C LYS A 104 4.45 -14.48 -13.31
N ALA A 105 4.06 -13.93 -14.46
CA ALA A 105 4.43 -12.57 -14.83
C ALA A 105 3.85 -11.57 -13.82
N TYR A 106 4.54 -10.43 -13.61
CA TYR A 106 4.18 -9.39 -12.65
C TYR A 106 4.49 -9.72 -11.19
N LEU A 107 4.60 -10.99 -10.79
CA LEU A 107 4.82 -11.37 -9.40
C LEU A 107 6.10 -10.76 -8.80
N PRO A 108 7.27 -10.75 -9.47
CA PRO A 108 8.45 -10.06 -8.93
C PRO A 108 8.22 -8.58 -8.66
N ARG A 109 7.48 -7.91 -9.55
CA ARG A 109 7.17 -6.48 -9.41
C ARG A 109 6.31 -6.19 -8.19
N ILE A 110 5.22 -6.92 -7.99
CA ILE A 110 4.33 -6.68 -6.85
C ILE A 110 5.01 -7.06 -5.52
N ILE A 111 5.89 -8.05 -5.50
CA ILE A 111 6.71 -8.37 -4.33
C ILE A 111 7.62 -7.19 -3.97
N ALA A 112 8.32 -6.62 -4.94
CA ALA A 112 9.20 -5.46 -4.72
C ALA A 112 8.41 -4.25 -4.20
N LYS A 113 7.22 -3.99 -4.76
CA LYS A 113 6.32 -2.94 -4.29
C LYS A 113 5.81 -3.19 -2.87
N ALA A 114 5.46 -4.43 -2.55
CA ALA A 114 5.02 -4.80 -1.21
C ALA A 114 6.12 -4.59 -0.17
N ARG A 115 7.36 -4.98 -0.47
CA ARG A 115 8.52 -4.74 0.40
C ARG A 115 8.76 -3.25 0.62
N ALA A 116 8.70 -2.45 -0.45
CA ALA A 116 8.84 -0.99 -0.36
C ALA A 116 7.68 -0.36 0.44
N LYS A 117 6.46 -0.87 0.30
CA LYS A 117 5.30 -0.45 1.11
C LYS A 117 5.51 -0.75 2.58
N LEU A 118 5.93 -1.96 2.93
CA LEU A 118 6.24 -2.33 4.31
C LEU A 118 7.28 -1.41 4.94
N ALA A 119 8.35 -1.11 4.21
CA ALA A 119 9.45 -0.28 4.68
C ALA A 119 9.17 1.23 4.63
N GLY A 120 8.09 1.68 3.98
CA GLY A 120 7.81 3.10 3.77
C GLY A 120 8.76 3.76 2.77
N GLU A 121 9.19 3.02 1.75
CA GLU A 121 10.21 3.42 0.77
C GLU A 121 9.65 3.69 -0.63
N LEU A 122 8.32 3.73 -0.80
CA LEU A 122 7.70 4.02 -2.09
C LEU A 122 7.93 5.48 -2.52
N HIS A 123 8.47 5.65 -3.73
CA HIS A 123 8.48 6.94 -4.41
C HIS A 123 7.04 7.40 -4.73
N PRO A 124 6.73 8.71 -4.77
CA PRO A 124 5.40 9.22 -5.11
C PRO A 124 4.81 8.72 -6.44
N ASN A 125 5.64 8.29 -7.40
CA ASN A 125 5.19 7.72 -8.67
C ASN A 125 4.86 6.21 -8.59
N LEU A 126 4.94 5.61 -7.43
CA LEU A 126 4.76 4.18 -7.23
C LEU A 126 3.72 3.92 -6.13
N MET A 127 2.70 3.14 -6.44
CA MET A 127 1.63 2.78 -5.51
C MET A 127 1.56 1.26 -5.35
N PHE A 128 1.56 0.78 -4.10
CA PHE A 128 1.15 -0.60 -3.79
C PHE A 128 -0.38 -0.69 -3.72
N SER A 129 -0.93 -1.74 -4.29
CA SER A 129 -2.38 -1.94 -4.48
C SER A 129 -2.99 -0.97 -5.50
N CYS A 130 -2.23 -0.59 -6.53
CA CYS A 130 -2.76 0.10 -7.70
C CYS A 130 -3.64 -0.82 -8.54
N GLY A 131 -4.28 -0.28 -9.58
CA GLY A 131 -5.14 -1.06 -10.47
C GLY A 131 -4.48 -2.32 -11.02
N GLY A 132 -3.21 -2.25 -11.42
CA GLY A 132 -2.44 -3.41 -11.90
C GLY A 132 -2.21 -4.47 -10.82
N ASP A 133 -1.88 -4.05 -9.60
CA ASP A 133 -1.71 -4.97 -8.47
C ASP A 133 -3.02 -5.66 -8.12
N ARG A 134 -4.12 -4.90 -8.07
CA ARG A 134 -5.46 -5.44 -7.78
C ARG A 134 -5.90 -6.43 -8.85
N ALA A 135 -5.62 -6.14 -10.14
CA ALA A 135 -5.91 -7.06 -11.23
C ALA A 135 -5.12 -8.37 -11.09
N PHE A 136 -3.82 -8.29 -10.85
CA PHE A 136 -2.99 -9.47 -10.61
C PHE A 136 -3.51 -10.32 -9.45
N LEU A 137 -3.77 -9.71 -8.29
CA LEU A 137 -4.26 -10.43 -7.11
C LEU A 137 -5.67 -11.00 -7.32
N GLY A 138 -6.51 -10.31 -8.09
CA GLY A 138 -7.84 -10.79 -8.48
C GLY A 138 -7.80 -12.03 -9.36
N GLU A 139 -6.88 -12.08 -10.32
CA GLU A 139 -6.68 -13.22 -11.23
C GLU A 139 -6.07 -14.44 -10.54
N HIS A 140 -5.32 -14.23 -9.45
CA HIS A 140 -4.65 -15.28 -8.70
C HIS A 140 -5.32 -15.58 -7.36
N GLY A 141 -6.58 -16.03 -7.40
CA GLY A 141 -7.31 -16.46 -6.21
C GLY A 141 -8.01 -15.33 -5.45
N ASN A 142 -8.15 -14.15 -6.04
CA ASN A 142 -8.78 -12.99 -5.43
C ASN A 142 -8.16 -12.63 -4.07
N ILE A 143 -6.84 -12.63 -4.03
CA ILE A 143 -6.07 -12.34 -2.82
C ILE A 143 -6.30 -10.88 -2.38
N HIS A 144 -6.66 -10.67 -1.13
CA HIS A 144 -6.76 -9.32 -0.59
C HIS A 144 -5.36 -8.67 -0.50
N PRO A 145 -5.18 -7.41 -0.94
CA PRO A 145 -3.85 -6.76 -0.92
C PRO A 145 -3.18 -6.73 0.45
N ALA A 146 -3.95 -6.56 1.53
CA ALA A 146 -3.40 -6.60 2.89
C ALA A 146 -2.91 -8.01 3.29
N ASP A 147 -3.58 -9.07 2.81
CA ASP A 147 -3.13 -10.45 3.04
C ASP A 147 -1.86 -10.74 2.27
N PHE A 148 -1.76 -10.30 1.02
CA PHE A 148 -0.53 -10.40 0.24
C PHE A 148 0.63 -9.68 0.94
N LEU A 149 0.41 -8.46 1.41
CA LEU A 149 1.40 -7.66 2.12
C LEU A 149 1.90 -8.37 3.39
N ARG A 150 1.00 -8.98 4.18
CA ARG A 150 1.36 -9.77 5.36
C ARG A 150 2.19 -11.00 5.01
N HIS A 151 1.83 -11.72 3.94
CA HIS A 151 2.58 -12.88 3.49
C HIS A 151 3.98 -12.52 3.00
N VAL A 152 4.13 -11.40 2.29
CA VAL A 152 5.46 -10.89 1.91
C VAL A 152 6.31 -10.62 3.16
N TRP A 153 5.73 -10.00 4.18
CA TRP A 153 6.42 -9.79 5.45
C TRP A 153 6.81 -11.12 6.12
N ALA A 154 5.87 -12.04 6.23
CA ALA A 154 6.10 -13.34 6.88
C ALA A 154 7.16 -14.21 6.16
N CYS A 155 7.23 -14.14 4.83
CA CYS A 155 8.18 -14.91 4.03
C CYS A 155 9.59 -14.30 3.98
N GLY A 156 9.75 -13.02 4.34
CA GLY A 156 11.04 -12.32 4.33
C GLY A 156 11.67 -12.32 2.93
N GLU A 157 12.90 -12.79 2.83
CA GLU A 157 13.65 -12.84 1.56
C GLU A 157 13.30 -14.04 0.67
N ASP A 158 12.50 -14.98 1.17
CA ASP A 158 12.16 -16.20 0.44
C ASP A 158 11.00 -15.98 -0.54
N GLU A 159 11.34 -15.57 -1.76
CA GLU A 159 10.34 -15.29 -2.80
C GLU A 159 9.59 -16.54 -3.28
N MET A 160 10.19 -17.71 -3.19
CA MET A 160 9.50 -18.97 -3.57
C MET A 160 8.37 -19.28 -2.60
N LYS A 161 8.51 -18.99 -1.32
CA LYS A 161 7.38 -19.10 -0.35
C LYS A 161 6.23 -18.14 -0.69
N ILE A 162 6.56 -16.95 -1.20
CA ILE A 162 5.52 -16.01 -1.66
C ILE A 162 4.82 -16.57 -2.90
N ALA A 163 5.58 -17.13 -3.86
CA ALA A 163 5.01 -17.78 -5.04
C ALA A 163 4.12 -18.98 -4.67
N ASP A 164 4.56 -19.81 -3.71
CA ASP A 164 3.78 -20.93 -3.19
C ASP A 164 2.47 -20.47 -2.54
N PHE A 165 2.51 -19.37 -1.79
CA PHE A 165 1.29 -18.76 -1.23
C PHE A 165 0.32 -18.34 -2.33
N VAL A 166 0.79 -17.59 -3.33
CA VAL A 166 -0.07 -17.16 -4.45
C VAL A 166 -0.69 -18.36 -5.15
N LYS A 167 0.08 -19.41 -5.38
CA LYS A 167 -0.39 -20.65 -6.01
C LYS A 167 -1.41 -21.39 -5.15
N SER A 168 -1.27 -21.36 -3.84
CA SER A 168 -2.20 -22.04 -2.92
C SER A 168 -3.59 -21.40 -2.88
N GLU A 169 -3.70 -20.12 -3.27
CA GLU A 169 -4.96 -19.37 -3.31
C GLU A 169 -5.73 -19.57 -4.63
N GLU A 170 -5.09 -20.07 -5.68
CA GLU A 170 -5.72 -20.38 -6.97
C GLU A 170 -6.59 -21.63 -6.89
#